data_bdcd60f7a9f6c912b33743d9c6ee17e6
#
_entry.id   bdcd60f7a9f6c912b33743d9c6ee17e6
#
_cell.length_a   1.000
_cell.length_b   1.000
_cell.length_c   1.000
_cell.angle_alpha   90.00
_cell.angle_beta   90.00
_cell.angle_gamma   90.00
#
_symmetry.space_group_name_H-M   'P 1'
#
loop_
_entity.id
_entity.type
_entity.pdbx_description
1 polymer ?
#
loop_
_entity_poly.entity_id
_entity_poly.type
_entity_poly.pdbx_seq_one_letter_code
_entity_poly.pdbx_strand_id
1 'polypeptide(L)'
;KILKYIADTIRYGYVEKPEKIIGDKDNFIVDIKEHFNFINTIFYSLRAGINERRKPIRLFTTNYDTLLEDALALNRIPYWDGFSGGAVAYRSYQYGQIEPMNDAKAHIIKMHGSIDWFQNDDGSLWRVRDRDTYPIKNNRVLIYPQSTKYIATQKDPFSAQFDLLRKSLNSLSYHVLIVCGYSFGDEHINQEINLSLSKPNNKTVLLAFCEEV
;
A
#
# COMPACT_ATOMS: atom_id res chain seq x y z
N LYS A 1 -5.26 13.92 17.94
CA LYS A 1 -5.22 15.14 17.07
C LYS A 1 -4.20 15.00 15.94
N ILE A 2 -2.95 14.56 16.21
CA ILE A 2 -1.86 14.45 15.22
C ILE A 2 -2.25 13.54 14.05
N LEU A 3 -2.74 12.32 14.31
CA LEU A 3 -3.13 11.37 13.25
C LEU A 3 -4.26 11.90 12.35
N LYS A 4 -5.16 12.70 12.89
CA LYS A 4 -6.19 13.35 12.09
C LYS A 4 -5.56 14.40 11.16
N TYR A 5 -4.67 15.23 11.68
CA TYR A 5 -3.97 16.24 10.89
C TYR A 5 -3.16 15.60 9.75
N ILE A 6 -2.37 14.56 10.05
CA ILE A 6 -1.62 13.80 9.04
C ILE A 6 -2.57 13.28 7.96
N ALA A 7 -3.69 12.66 8.36
CA ALA A 7 -4.63 12.09 7.40
C ALA A 7 -5.32 13.14 6.54
N ASP A 8 -5.68 14.28 7.10
CA ASP A 8 -6.32 15.36 6.35
C ASP A 8 -5.32 16.00 5.37
N THR A 9 -4.06 16.21 5.78
CA THR A 9 -2.97 16.69 4.92
C THR A 9 -2.71 15.74 3.75
N ILE A 10 -2.67 14.43 3.99
CA ILE A 10 -2.47 13.41 2.94
C ILE A 10 -3.69 13.36 2.00
N ARG A 11 -4.89 13.46 2.55
CA ARG A 11 -6.14 13.37 1.76
C ARG A 11 -6.35 14.55 0.86
N TYR A 12 -6.10 15.77 1.36
CA TYR A 12 -6.43 17.02 0.67
C TYR A 12 -5.21 17.69 0.03
N GLY A 13 -4.02 17.32 0.47
CA GLY A 13 -2.76 17.80 -0.07
C GLY A 13 -2.17 18.99 0.68
N TYR A 14 -0.89 19.25 0.37
CA TYR A 14 -0.10 20.31 0.97
C TYR A 14 0.93 20.83 -0.06
N VAL A 15 1.03 22.13 -0.17
CA VAL A 15 2.05 22.82 -0.98
C VAL A 15 2.80 23.80 -0.09
N GLU A 16 4.13 23.79 -0.14
CA GLU A 16 4.97 24.65 0.68
C GLU A 16 5.38 25.93 -0.04
N LYS A 17 5.53 25.88 -1.36
CA LYS A 17 6.02 27.02 -2.18
C LYS A 17 5.08 27.33 -3.34
N PRO A 18 4.94 28.59 -3.77
CA PRO A 18 5.53 29.82 -3.18
C PRO A 18 4.91 30.23 -1.84
N GLU A 19 3.70 29.79 -1.55
CA GLU A 19 2.99 30.02 -0.29
C GLU A 19 2.52 28.70 0.29
N LYS A 20 2.47 28.64 1.61
CA LYS A 20 2.00 27.46 2.32
C LYS A 20 0.49 27.30 2.18
N ILE A 21 0.06 26.30 1.40
CA ILE A 21 -1.35 25.98 1.18
C ILE A 21 -1.62 24.59 1.73
N ILE A 22 -2.66 24.46 2.53
CA ILE A 22 -3.19 23.18 3.01
C ILE A 22 -4.54 22.98 2.35
N GLY A 23 -4.71 21.88 1.64
CA GLY A 23 -5.98 21.52 1.03
C GLY A 23 -7.04 21.19 2.08
N ASP A 24 -8.29 21.35 1.72
CA ASP A 24 -9.46 20.94 2.50
C ASP A 24 -10.47 20.20 1.61
N LYS A 25 -11.61 19.80 2.18
CA LYS A 25 -12.63 19.01 1.47
C LYS A 25 -13.24 19.75 0.27
N ASP A 26 -13.23 21.07 0.26
CA ASP A 26 -13.82 21.92 -0.78
C ASP A 26 -12.75 22.40 -1.79
N ASN A 27 -11.47 22.41 -1.36
CA ASN A 27 -10.33 22.85 -2.15
C ASN A 27 -9.17 21.85 -1.98
N PHE A 28 -9.30 20.68 -2.53
CA PHE A 28 -8.24 19.66 -2.50
C PHE A 28 -7.16 19.97 -3.55
N ILE A 29 -5.91 19.69 -3.19
CA ILE A 29 -4.72 19.93 -4.03
C ILE A 29 -4.22 18.62 -4.65
N VAL A 30 -4.55 17.49 -4.03
CA VAL A 30 -4.12 16.16 -4.49
C VAL A 30 -4.70 15.87 -5.87
N ASP A 31 -3.84 15.44 -6.79
CA ASP A 31 -4.22 14.98 -8.13
C ASP A 31 -3.89 13.49 -8.30
N ILE A 32 -4.81 12.75 -8.88
CA ILE A 32 -4.65 11.32 -9.14
C ILE A 32 -4.04 11.01 -10.51
N LYS A 33 -3.85 12.01 -11.34
CA LYS A 33 -3.47 11.84 -12.76
C LYS A 33 -2.24 10.97 -12.96
N GLU A 34 -1.18 11.21 -12.19
CA GLU A 34 0.07 10.45 -12.33
C GLU A 34 -0.11 8.98 -11.89
N HIS A 35 -0.86 8.73 -10.82
CA HIS A 35 -1.19 7.37 -10.40
C HIS A 35 -2.07 6.67 -11.43
N PHE A 36 -3.04 7.37 -12.02
CA PHE A 36 -3.88 6.84 -13.09
C PHE A 36 -3.04 6.45 -14.31
N ASN A 37 -2.13 7.31 -14.75
CA ASN A 37 -1.24 7.05 -15.89
C ASN A 37 -0.28 5.89 -15.61
N PHE A 38 0.27 5.82 -14.41
CA PHE A 38 1.14 4.73 -13.98
C PHE A 38 0.43 3.37 -14.05
N ILE A 39 -0.75 3.26 -13.48
CA ILE A 39 -1.55 2.05 -13.52
C ILE A 39 -1.95 1.69 -14.95
N ASN A 40 -2.39 2.67 -15.74
CA ASN A 40 -2.71 2.48 -17.15
C ASN A 40 -1.53 1.87 -17.92
N THR A 41 -0.33 2.43 -17.75
CA THR A 41 0.88 1.95 -18.40
C THR A 41 1.22 0.52 -17.99
N ILE A 42 1.15 0.18 -16.71
CA ILE A 42 1.47 -1.17 -16.23
C ILE A 42 0.50 -2.23 -16.76
N PHE A 43 -0.79 -1.92 -16.82
CA PHE A 43 -1.80 -2.92 -17.13
C PHE A 43 -2.20 -3.00 -18.60
N TYR A 44 -2.14 -1.89 -19.33
CA TYR A 44 -2.56 -1.84 -20.75
C TYR A 44 -1.41 -1.78 -21.74
N SER A 45 -0.16 -1.55 -21.30
CA SER A 45 1.00 -1.73 -22.17
C SER A 45 1.16 -3.20 -22.59
N LEU A 46 1.81 -3.43 -23.73
CA LEU A 46 2.09 -4.77 -24.21
C LEU A 46 2.89 -5.58 -23.18
N ARG A 47 2.27 -6.61 -22.63
CA ARG A 47 2.87 -7.51 -21.66
C ARG A 47 3.07 -8.89 -22.27
N ALA A 48 4.24 -9.47 -22.04
CA ALA A 48 4.50 -10.83 -22.49
C ALA A 48 3.60 -11.85 -21.79
N GLY A 49 3.30 -12.95 -22.48
CA GLY A 49 2.55 -14.08 -21.96
C GLY A 49 1.03 -14.00 -22.14
N ILE A 50 0.37 -15.08 -21.78
CA ILE A 50 -1.09 -15.26 -21.91
C ILE A 50 -1.79 -14.59 -20.73
N ASN A 51 -2.77 -13.72 -21.01
CA ASN A 51 -3.46 -12.92 -19.99
C ASN A 51 -4.08 -13.76 -18.86
N GLU A 52 -4.70 -14.86 -19.21
CA GLU A 52 -5.41 -15.75 -18.24
C GLU A 52 -4.47 -16.44 -17.25
N ARG A 53 -3.19 -16.55 -17.60
CA ARG A 53 -2.16 -17.18 -16.77
C ARG A 53 -1.30 -16.18 -15.98
N ARG A 54 -1.54 -14.90 -16.12
CA ARG A 54 -0.77 -13.88 -15.40
C ARG A 54 -1.17 -13.84 -13.94
N LYS A 55 -0.18 -13.96 -13.07
CA LYS A 55 -0.37 -13.72 -11.65
C LYS A 55 -0.68 -12.25 -11.37
N PRO A 56 -1.43 -11.95 -10.31
CA PRO A 56 -1.63 -10.57 -9.86
C PRO A 56 -0.29 -9.84 -9.63
N ILE A 57 -0.26 -8.56 -9.98
CA ILE A 57 0.87 -7.70 -9.62
C ILE A 57 0.71 -7.34 -8.14
N ARG A 58 1.77 -7.50 -7.36
CA ARG A 58 1.81 -7.07 -5.97
C ARG A 58 2.41 -5.68 -5.88
N LEU A 59 1.63 -4.74 -5.38
CA LEU A 59 2.00 -3.35 -5.18
C LEU A 59 2.21 -3.13 -3.68
N PHE A 60 3.48 -3.08 -3.26
CA PHE A 60 3.86 -2.73 -1.90
C PHE A 60 4.05 -1.22 -1.83
N THR A 61 3.37 -0.55 -0.90
CA THR A 61 3.51 0.89 -0.73
C THR A 61 3.71 1.27 0.73
N THR A 62 4.57 2.23 0.95
CA THR A 62 4.76 2.88 2.25
C THR A 62 3.86 4.11 2.41
N ASN A 63 3.18 4.52 1.34
CA ASN A 63 2.27 5.65 1.35
C ASN A 63 0.97 5.32 2.09
N TYR A 64 0.43 6.33 2.76
CA TYR A 64 -0.82 6.22 3.53
C TYR A 64 -2.07 6.58 2.73
N ASP A 65 -1.90 7.23 1.57
CA ASP A 65 -2.99 7.64 0.68
C ASP A 65 -3.73 6.45 0.05
N THR A 66 -4.83 6.72 -0.65
CA THR A 66 -5.63 5.71 -1.36
C THR A 66 -5.50 5.84 -2.89
N LEU A 67 -4.48 6.56 -3.37
CA LEU A 67 -4.38 6.91 -4.79
C LEU A 67 -4.14 5.69 -5.69
N LEU A 68 -3.42 4.67 -5.22
CA LEU A 68 -3.23 3.43 -5.98
C LEU A 68 -4.54 2.64 -6.12
N GLU A 69 -5.31 2.52 -5.04
CA GLU A 69 -6.62 1.86 -5.03
C GLU A 69 -7.59 2.57 -5.98
N ASP A 70 -7.63 3.89 -5.87
CA ASP A 70 -8.52 4.72 -6.68
C ASP A 70 -8.09 4.71 -8.15
N ALA A 71 -6.79 4.76 -8.45
CA ALA A 71 -6.26 4.64 -9.80
C ALA A 71 -6.56 3.28 -10.44
N LEU A 72 -6.46 2.18 -9.69
CA LEU A 72 -6.86 0.84 -10.16
C LEU A 72 -8.35 0.79 -10.49
N ALA A 73 -9.19 1.31 -9.59
CA ALA A 73 -10.64 1.34 -9.79
C ALA A 73 -11.03 2.19 -11.02
N LEU A 74 -10.44 3.38 -11.19
CA LEU A 74 -10.67 4.25 -12.35
C LEU A 74 -10.22 3.61 -13.66
N ASN A 75 -9.15 2.82 -13.64
CA ASN A 75 -8.68 2.03 -14.78
C ASN A 75 -9.46 0.71 -14.97
N ARG A 76 -10.48 0.43 -14.14
CA ARG A 76 -11.28 -0.80 -14.19
C ARG A 76 -10.44 -2.07 -13.98
N ILE A 77 -9.38 -1.98 -13.19
CA ILE A 77 -8.54 -3.11 -12.81
C ILE A 77 -9.01 -3.69 -11.49
N PRO A 78 -9.52 -4.94 -11.46
CA PRO A 78 -9.90 -5.60 -10.21
C PRO A 78 -8.69 -5.74 -9.29
N TYR A 79 -8.82 -5.31 -8.05
CA TYR A 79 -7.75 -5.40 -7.07
C TYR A 79 -8.25 -5.94 -5.73
N TRP A 80 -7.30 -6.40 -4.93
CA TRP A 80 -7.51 -6.82 -3.56
C TRP A 80 -6.54 -6.07 -2.63
N ASP A 81 -7.06 -5.57 -1.53
CA ASP A 81 -6.33 -4.80 -0.52
C ASP A 81 -6.39 -5.44 0.90
N GLY A 82 -6.91 -6.67 0.98
CA GLY A 82 -7.05 -7.38 2.25
C GLY A 82 -8.37 -7.16 2.98
N PHE A 83 -9.26 -6.36 2.41
CA PHE A 83 -10.56 -6.04 3.01
C PHE A 83 -11.72 -6.57 2.18
N SER A 84 -12.81 -6.90 2.86
CA SER A 84 -14.08 -7.31 2.27
C SER A 84 -15.18 -6.36 2.70
N GLY A 85 -15.95 -5.87 1.74
CA GLY A 85 -17.04 -4.91 1.97
C GLY A 85 -16.99 -3.73 0.99
N GLY A 86 -17.82 -2.71 1.25
CA GLY A 86 -17.93 -1.49 0.45
C GLY A 86 -17.21 -0.30 1.07
N ALA A 87 -17.95 0.80 1.30
CA ALA A 87 -17.44 1.99 1.98
C ALA A 87 -16.97 1.71 3.41
N VAL A 88 -17.61 0.77 4.09
CA VAL A 88 -17.10 0.11 5.29
C VAL A 88 -16.73 -1.33 4.92
N ALA A 89 -15.50 -1.70 5.21
CA ALA A 89 -14.99 -3.03 4.93
C ALA A 89 -14.20 -3.55 6.15
N TYR A 90 -14.27 -4.84 6.38
CA TYR A 90 -13.53 -5.49 7.45
C TYR A 90 -12.35 -6.27 6.88
N ARG A 91 -11.27 -6.36 7.65
CA ARG A 91 -10.13 -7.18 7.31
C ARG A 91 -10.39 -8.64 7.69
N SER A 92 -10.19 -9.53 6.73
CA SER A 92 -10.25 -10.96 7.00
C SER A 92 -9.14 -11.38 7.97
N TYR A 93 -9.46 -12.24 8.94
CA TYR A 93 -8.49 -12.85 9.84
C TYR A 93 -7.47 -13.75 9.11
N GLN A 94 -7.79 -14.18 7.90
CA GLN A 94 -6.90 -14.98 7.04
C GLN A 94 -5.89 -14.14 6.26
N TYR A 95 -5.96 -12.82 6.38
CA TYR A 95 -5.04 -11.92 5.69
C TYR A 95 -3.57 -12.27 6.00
N GLY A 96 -2.77 -12.40 4.94
CA GLY A 96 -1.36 -12.81 5.06
C GLY A 96 -1.14 -14.31 5.16
N GLN A 97 -2.14 -15.10 5.53
CA GLN A 97 -2.08 -16.57 5.57
C GLN A 97 -2.48 -17.17 4.23
N ILE A 98 -3.62 -16.74 3.70
CA ILE A 98 -4.19 -17.23 2.44
C ILE A 98 -4.42 -16.01 1.54
N GLU A 99 -3.87 -16.05 0.33
CA GLU A 99 -4.23 -15.08 -0.70
C GLU A 99 -5.60 -15.45 -1.27
N PRO A 100 -6.48 -14.45 -1.53
CA PRO A 100 -7.78 -14.74 -2.08
C PRO A 100 -7.64 -15.36 -3.47
N MET A 101 -8.34 -16.45 -3.70
CA MET A 101 -8.56 -17.01 -5.03
C MET A 101 -9.69 -16.19 -5.68
N ASN A 102 -9.36 -15.03 -6.20
CA ASN A 102 -10.30 -14.17 -6.89
C ASN A 102 -9.69 -13.65 -8.21
N ASP A 103 -10.49 -13.00 -9.02
CA ASP A 103 -10.08 -12.43 -10.30
C ASP A 103 -9.26 -11.15 -10.17
N ALA A 104 -8.72 -10.84 -9.00
CA ALA A 104 -7.88 -9.68 -8.79
C ALA A 104 -6.65 -9.71 -9.69
N LYS A 105 -6.40 -8.61 -10.37
CA LYS A 105 -5.23 -8.41 -11.23
C LYS A 105 -4.10 -7.70 -10.49
N ALA A 106 -4.42 -7.07 -9.36
CA ALA A 106 -3.48 -6.41 -8.47
C ALA A 106 -3.77 -6.76 -7.01
N HIS A 107 -2.71 -6.86 -6.21
CA HIS A 107 -2.80 -6.88 -4.75
C HIS A 107 -2.09 -5.64 -4.21
N ILE A 108 -2.77 -4.85 -3.38
CA ILE A 108 -2.19 -3.68 -2.73
C ILE A 108 -1.87 -4.02 -1.28
N ILE A 109 -0.61 -3.87 -0.90
CA ILE A 109 -0.11 -4.14 0.44
C ILE A 109 0.48 -2.86 1.01
N LYS A 110 -0.22 -2.26 1.99
CA LYS A 110 0.18 -1.00 2.61
C LYS A 110 1.05 -1.27 3.83
N MET A 111 2.36 -1.14 3.65
CA MET A 111 3.36 -1.49 4.65
C MET A 111 3.26 -0.67 5.94
N HIS A 112 2.75 0.55 5.86
CA HIS A 112 2.64 1.48 6.98
C HIS A 112 1.20 1.84 7.36
N GLY A 113 0.21 1.09 6.85
CA GLY A 113 -1.21 1.37 7.06
C GLY A 113 -1.77 2.40 6.09
N SER A 114 -2.96 2.91 6.40
CA SER A 114 -3.70 3.82 5.52
C SER A 114 -4.49 4.87 6.30
N ILE A 115 -4.74 6.00 5.65
CA ILE A 115 -5.57 7.07 6.23
C ILE A 115 -7.02 6.67 6.47
N ASP A 116 -7.47 5.58 5.88
CA ASP A 116 -8.82 5.02 6.02
C ASP A 116 -8.89 3.76 6.87
N TRP A 117 -7.78 3.33 7.51
CA TRP A 117 -7.76 2.17 8.40
C TRP A 117 -8.02 2.57 9.86
N PHE A 118 -8.89 1.81 10.52
CA PHE A 118 -9.29 2.01 11.91
C PHE A 118 -9.29 0.69 12.66
N GLN A 119 -8.85 0.70 13.90
CA GLN A 119 -8.85 -0.46 14.79
C GLN A 119 -9.80 -0.22 15.95
N ASN A 120 -10.63 -1.22 16.24
CA ASN A 120 -11.48 -1.25 17.42
C ASN A 120 -10.71 -1.77 18.64
N ASP A 121 -11.35 -1.67 19.82
CA ASP A 121 -10.77 -2.12 21.09
C ASP A 121 -10.56 -3.64 21.15
N ASP A 122 -11.33 -4.41 20.39
CA ASP A 122 -11.20 -5.86 20.23
C ASP A 122 -10.05 -6.26 19.26
N GLY A 123 -9.34 -5.29 18.70
CA GLY A 123 -8.26 -5.51 17.74
C GLY A 123 -8.71 -5.67 16.29
N SER A 124 -10.02 -5.72 16.02
CA SER A 124 -10.53 -5.82 14.64
C SER A 124 -10.15 -4.59 13.81
N LEU A 125 -9.76 -4.84 12.56
CA LEU A 125 -9.34 -3.80 11.64
C LEU A 125 -10.42 -3.55 10.57
N TRP A 126 -10.74 -2.27 10.40
CA TRP A 126 -11.72 -1.79 9.46
C TRP A 126 -11.12 -0.79 8.50
N ARG A 127 -11.57 -0.80 7.26
CA ARG A 127 -11.37 0.26 6.30
C ARG A 127 -12.66 1.05 6.16
N VAL A 128 -12.61 2.35 6.42
CA VAL A 128 -13.79 3.23 6.37
C VAL A 128 -13.48 4.43 5.50
N ARG A 129 -14.06 4.49 4.30
CA ARG A 129 -13.84 5.56 3.33
C ARG A 129 -14.77 6.74 3.57
N ASP A 130 -16.01 6.48 3.94
CA ASP A 130 -16.99 7.50 4.32
C ASP A 130 -17.27 7.42 5.83
N ARG A 131 -16.63 8.31 6.61
CA ARG A 131 -16.62 8.26 8.07
C ARG A 131 -17.77 8.94 8.77
N ASP A 132 -18.41 9.88 8.12
CA ASP A 132 -19.36 10.75 8.81
C ASP A 132 -20.68 10.02 9.10
N THR A 133 -20.98 9.00 8.32
CA THR A 133 -22.19 8.19 8.44
C THR A 133 -22.02 6.99 9.38
N TYR A 134 -20.78 6.54 9.66
CA TYR A 134 -20.53 5.31 10.38
C TYR A 134 -19.95 5.54 11.78
N PRO A 135 -20.38 4.76 12.79
CA PRO A 135 -19.98 4.95 14.18
C PRO A 135 -18.52 4.55 14.47
N ILE A 136 -17.85 3.86 13.56
CA ILE A 136 -16.46 3.40 13.73
C ILE A 136 -15.54 4.61 13.67
N LYS A 137 -15.18 5.13 14.85
CA LYS A 137 -14.35 6.34 14.99
C LYS A 137 -13.05 6.08 15.75
N ASN A 138 -12.74 4.82 16.02
CA ASN A 138 -11.66 4.45 16.90
C ASN A 138 -10.28 4.62 16.24
N ASN A 139 -9.26 4.18 16.87
CA ASN A 139 -7.87 4.46 16.58
C ASN A 139 -7.49 4.24 15.12
N ARG A 140 -7.08 5.30 14.45
CA ARG A 140 -6.51 5.23 13.10
C ARG A 140 -5.20 4.46 13.11
N VAL A 141 -5.01 3.57 12.14
CA VAL A 141 -3.87 2.66 12.08
C VAL A 141 -2.86 3.13 11.05
N LEU A 142 -1.85 3.82 11.52
CA LEU A 142 -0.70 4.30 10.73
C LEU A 142 0.58 4.07 11.51
N ILE A 143 1.65 3.65 10.82
CA ILE A 143 3.02 3.77 11.33
C ILE A 143 3.57 5.12 10.86
N TYR A 144 3.69 6.08 11.77
CA TYR A 144 4.34 7.35 11.47
C TYR A 144 5.81 7.33 11.92
N PRO A 145 6.66 8.23 11.38
CA PRO A 145 8.09 8.24 11.69
C PRO A 145 8.34 8.40 13.20
N GLN A 146 8.71 7.31 13.85
CA GLN A 146 9.11 7.26 15.26
C GLN A 146 10.23 6.25 15.45
N SER A 147 11.01 6.43 16.51
CA SER A 147 12.08 5.50 16.93
C SER A 147 11.59 4.08 17.27
N THR A 148 10.29 3.90 17.47
CA THR A 148 9.66 2.61 17.84
C THR A 148 9.02 1.87 16.66
N LYS A 149 9.33 2.23 15.42
CA LYS A 149 8.78 1.58 14.19
C LYS A 149 8.92 0.06 14.22
N TYR A 150 10.05 -0.45 14.69
CA TYR A 150 10.33 -1.89 14.74
C TYR A 150 9.27 -2.68 15.53
N ILE A 151 8.90 -2.20 16.71
CA ILE A 151 7.91 -2.88 17.56
C ILE A 151 6.53 -2.87 16.89
N ALA A 152 6.18 -1.81 16.16
CA ALA A 152 4.91 -1.71 15.45
C ALA A 152 4.84 -2.73 14.30
N THR A 153 5.94 -2.97 13.58
CA THR A 153 5.96 -3.93 12.45
C THR A 153 5.83 -5.39 12.87
N GLN A 154 6.09 -5.71 14.13
CA GLN A 154 5.95 -7.08 14.66
C GLN A 154 4.53 -7.41 15.14
N LYS A 155 3.65 -6.43 15.19
CA LYS A 155 2.25 -6.60 15.60
C LYS A 155 1.32 -6.54 14.40
N ASP A 156 0.20 -7.24 14.50
CA ASP A 156 -0.88 -7.12 13.54
C ASP A 156 -1.43 -5.66 13.57
N PRO A 157 -1.77 -5.08 12.42
CA PRO A 157 -1.84 -5.67 11.07
C PRO A 157 -0.51 -5.76 10.32
N PHE A 158 0.56 -5.15 10.77
CA PHE A 158 1.78 -4.94 9.99
C PHE A 158 2.61 -6.22 9.82
N SER A 159 2.62 -7.11 10.81
CA SER A 159 3.31 -8.40 10.69
C SER A 159 2.87 -9.19 9.46
N ALA A 160 1.58 -9.18 9.15
CA ALA A 160 1.04 -9.85 7.98
C ALA A 160 1.50 -9.21 6.65
N GLN A 161 1.64 -7.88 6.57
CA GLN A 161 2.18 -7.21 5.39
C GLN A 161 3.66 -7.58 5.17
N PHE A 162 4.45 -7.62 6.24
CA PHE A 162 5.86 -8.05 6.15
C PHE A 162 5.97 -9.52 5.75
N ASP A 163 5.09 -10.40 6.22
CA ASP A 163 5.04 -11.79 5.77
C ASP A 163 4.70 -11.93 4.28
N LEU A 164 3.78 -11.11 3.77
CA LEU A 164 3.48 -11.07 2.34
C LEU A 164 4.67 -10.55 1.53
N LEU A 165 5.41 -9.55 2.03
CA LEU A 165 6.63 -9.07 1.40
C LEU A 165 7.68 -10.18 1.34
N ARG A 166 7.98 -10.85 2.47
CA ARG A 166 8.92 -11.98 2.53
C ARG A 166 8.55 -13.09 1.57
N LYS A 167 7.28 -13.50 1.55
CA LYS A 167 6.77 -14.53 0.63
C LYS A 167 6.95 -14.12 -0.83
N SER A 168 6.76 -12.83 -1.15
CA SER A 168 6.92 -12.31 -2.51
C SER A 168 8.38 -12.27 -2.94
N LEU A 169 9.29 -11.93 -2.04
CA LEU A 169 10.72 -11.82 -2.31
C LEU A 169 11.44 -13.18 -2.32
N ASN A 170 10.91 -14.19 -1.61
CA ASN A 170 11.51 -15.52 -1.51
C ASN A 170 10.99 -16.46 -2.61
N SER A 171 11.21 -16.11 -3.86
CA SER A 171 10.75 -16.93 -4.98
C SER A 171 11.86 -17.79 -5.56
N LEU A 172 11.53 -19.06 -5.82
CA LEU A 172 12.37 -19.98 -6.59
C LEU A 172 12.22 -19.77 -8.11
N SER A 173 11.24 -18.97 -8.51
CA SER A 173 11.02 -18.56 -9.90
C SER A 173 11.61 -17.18 -10.15
N TYR A 174 11.90 -16.85 -11.41
CA TYR A 174 12.34 -15.51 -11.78
C TYR A 174 11.22 -14.48 -11.52
N HIS A 175 11.52 -13.53 -10.66
CA HIS A 175 10.67 -12.39 -10.35
C HIS A 175 11.49 -11.11 -10.47
N VAL A 176 10.81 -10.01 -10.73
CA VAL A 176 11.41 -8.67 -10.72
C VAL A 176 10.74 -7.86 -9.62
N LEU A 177 11.54 -7.37 -8.69
CA LEU A 177 11.13 -6.35 -7.74
C LEU A 177 11.45 -4.99 -8.34
N ILE A 178 10.42 -4.24 -8.70
CA ILE A 178 10.58 -2.87 -9.21
C ILE A 178 10.36 -1.90 -8.06
N VAL A 179 11.32 -1.01 -7.86
CA VAL A 179 11.29 0.02 -6.82
C VAL A 179 11.19 1.38 -7.49
N CYS A 180 10.13 2.13 -7.16
CA CYS A 180 9.86 3.46 -7.70
C CYS A 180 9.58 4.44 -6.55
N GLY A 181 10.26 5.59 -6.53
CA GLY A 181 10.01 6.67 -5.55
C GLY A 181 10.27 6.28 -4.10
N TYR A 182 11.06 5.25 -3.84
CA TYR A 182 11.42 4.82 -2.50
C TYR A 182 12.86 5.23 -2.20
N SER A 183 13.05 5.98 -1.12
CA SER A 183 14.33 6.57 -0.73
C SER A 183 15.30 5.58 -0.06
N PHE A 184 14.89 4.33 0.14
CA PHE A 184 15.61 3.34 0.98
C PHE A 184 15.87 3.83 2.41
N GLY A 185 15.04 4.75 2.90
CA GLY A 185 15.12 5.29 4.26
C GLY A 185 14.45 4.41 5.33
N ASP A 186 13.74 3.33 4.95
CA ASP A 186 13.10 2.42 5.90
C ASP A 186 13.94 1.16 6.11
N GLU A 187 14.65 1.13 7.23
CA GLU A 187 15.62 0.09 7.55
C GLU A 187 14.99 -1.32 7.61
N HIS A 188 13.73 -1.43 8.07
CA HIS A 188 13.05 -2.73 8.18
C HIS A 188 12.72 -3.31 6.82
N ILE A 189 12.24 -2.49 5.89
CA ILE A 189 11.98 -2.91 4.51
C ILE A 189 13.30 -3.27 3.83
N ASN A 190 14.34 -2.47 4.01
CA ASN A 190 15.68 -2.72 3.46
C ASN A 190 16.26 -4.04 3.97
N GLN A 191 16.10 -4.34 5.25
CA GLN A 191 16.55 -5.62 5.83
C GLN A 191 15.83 -6.81 5.20
N GLU A 192 14.52 -6.75 5.01
CA GLU A 192 13.76 -7.82 4.37
C GLU A 192 14.20 -8.04 2.91
N ILE A 193 14.43 -6.96 2.16
CA ILE A 193 14.95 -7.03 0.79
C ILE A 193 16.33 -7.67 0.79
N ASN A 194 17.25 -7.18 1.61
CA ASN A 194 18.63 -7.69 1.67
C ASN A 194 18.68 -9.16 2.08
N LEU A 195 17.96 -9.54 3.14
CA LEU A 195 17.90 -10.93 3.61
C LEU A 195 17.34 -11.88 2.54
N SER A 196 16.35 -11.42 1.78
CA SER A 196 15.74 -12.22 0.73
C SER A 196 16.65 -12.36 -0.48
N LEU A 197 17.23 -11.26 -0.96
CA LEU A 197 18.12 -11.28 -2.13
C LEU A 197 19.44 -12.01 -1.87
N SER A 198 19.92 -12.07 -0.62
CA SER A 198 21.14 -12.76 -0.23
C SER A 198 20.99 -14.29 -0.18
N LYS A 199 19.80 -14.84 -0.34
CA LYS A 199 19.60 -16.29 -0.32
C LYS A 199 20.14 -16.94 -1.59
N PRO A 200 20.92 -18.04 -1.48
CA PRO A 200 21.64 -18.65 -2.63
C PRO A 200 20.76 -19.06 -3.81
N ASN A 201 19.50 -19.41 -3.56
CA ASN A 201 18.57 -19.90 -4.59
C ASN A 201 17.49 -18.85 -4.96
N ASN A 202 17.59 -17.63 -4.47
CA ASN A 202 16.66 -16.56 -4.81
C ASN A 202 16.90 -16.11 -6.26
N LYS A 203 15.85 -16.05 -7.04
CA LYS A 203 15.89 -15.61 -8.44
C LYS A 203 15.19 -14.26 -8.67
N THR A 204 15.03 -13.48 -7.60
CA THR A 204 14.47 -12.14 -7.68
C THR A 204 15.54 -11.15 -8.14
N VAL A 205 15.21 -10.39 -9.18
CA VAL A 205 16.03 -9.26 -9.66
C VAL A 205 15.41 -7.96 -9.13
N LEU A 206 16.25 -7.11 -8.54
CA LEU A 206 15.84 -5.78 -8.10
C LEU A 206 16.17 -4.76 -9.20
N LEU A 207 15.18 -3.97 -9.58
CA LEU A 207 15.30 -2.82 -10.48
C LEU A 207 14.81 -1.58 -9.75
N ALA A 208 15.72 -0.67 -9.43
CA ALA A 208 15.40 0.59 -8.76
C ALA A 208 15.48 1.77 -9.73
N PHE A 209 14.43 2.58 -9.77
CA PHE A 209 14.40 3.86 -10.47
C PHE A 209 14.76 4.95 -9.45
N CYS A 210 15.92 5.54 -9.63
CA CYS A 210 16.44 6.61 -8.79
C CYS A 210 16.54 7.89 -9.61
N GLU A 211 16.30 9.04 -8.96
CA GLU A 211 16.60 10.34 -9.56
C GLU A 211 18.13 10.52 -9.60
N GLU A 212 18.66 11.00 -10.71
CA GLU A 212 20.07 11.41 -10.78
C GLU A 212 20.24 12.67 -9.92
N VAL A 213 21.18 12.62 -8.98
CA VAL A 213 21.54 13.74 -8.10
C VAL A 213 22.61 14.59 -8.74
#